data_2b7e2bef100fc1e5481b237bfd38f76c
#
_entry.id   2b7e2bef100fc1e5481b237bfd38f76c
#
_cell.length_a   1.000
_cell.length_b   1.000
_cell.length_c   1.000
_cell.angle_alpha   90.00
_cell.angle_beta   90.00
_cell.angle_gamma   90.00
#
_symmetry.space_group_name_H-M   'P 1'
#
loop_
_entity.id
_entity.type
_entity.pdbx_description
1 polymer ?
#
loop_
_entity_poly.entity_id
_entity_poly.type
_entity_poly.pdbx_seq_one_letter_code
_entity_poly.pdbx_strand_id
1 'polypeptide(L)'
;KTVVLMIVSESGKVSNTALNIKAPYTEEGLQLLAKTMTYNFRGKTISEALTSDIISSFNNDFDAMSSLAANIMPDFMKTLEDMLNVNLYMDGLTNIFSLPEYNDIDKAKTFLEMLNKKEDFTKTLINRDNGVIITIGDENDEEIMPDCSLITATYHVDGKLAGKIG
;
A
#
# COMPACT_ATOMS: atom_id res chain seq x y z
N LYS A 1 28.34 -3.69 7.44
CA LYS A 1 27.74 -2.67 6.54
C LYS A 1 26.25 -3.03 6.38
N THR A 2 25.38 -2.05 6.48
CA THR A 2 23.94 -2.23 6.24
C THR A 2 23.66 -1.86 4.79
N VAL A 3 22.93 -2.73 4.08
CA VAL A 3 22.42 -2.45 2.74
C VAL A 3 20.95 -2.09 2.89
N VAL A 4 20.52 -1.04 2.19
CA VAL A 4 19.13 -0.58 2.20
C VAL A 4 18.59 -0.64 0.78
N LEU A 5 17.48 -1.35 0.62
CA LEU A 5 16.66 -1.29 -0.59
C LEU A 5 15.79 -0.04 -0.51
N MET A 6 15.81 0.77 -1.55
CA MET A 6 14.92 1.92 -1.68
C MET A 6 14.16 1.83 -2.99
N ILE A 7 12.84 1.91 -2.92
CA ILE A 7 11.95 1.93 -4.08
C ILE A 7 11.24 3.28 -4.13
N VAL A 8 11.27 3.91 -5.28
CA VAL A 8 10.61 5.21 -5.53
C VAL A 8 9.63 5.03 -6.67
N SER A 9 8.35 5.32 -6.43
CA SER A 9 7.32 5.33 -7.48
C SER A 9 7.30 6.65 -8.25
N GLU A 10 6.70 6.66 -9.43
CA GLU A 10 6.48 7.90 -10.20
C GLU A 10 5.56 8.90 -9.47
N SER A 11 4.69 8.44 -8.58
CA SER A 11 3.87 9.30 -7.72
C SER A 11 4.65 9.93 -6.57
N GLY A 12 5.97 9.64 -6.44
CA GLY A 12 6.80 10.15 -5.36
C GLY A 12 6.72 9.36 -4.05
N LYS A 13 5.96 8.26 -3.98
CA LYS A 13 5.96 7.39 -2.80
C LYS A 13 7.31 6.68 -2.71
N VAL A 14 7.95 6.79 -1.54
CA VAL A 14 9.24 6.15 -1.24
C VAL A 14 9.02 5.08 -0.17
N SER A 15 9.54 3.90 -0.43
CA SER A 15 9.64 2.82 0.56
C SER A 15 11.08 2.38 0.70
N ASN A 16 11.51 2.04 1.91
CA ASN A 16 12.84 1.54 2.17
C ASN A 16 12.80 0.36 3.16
N THR A 17 13.72 -0.59 2.95
CA THR A 17 13.84 -1.78 3.78
C THR A 17 15.32 -2.10 3.97
N ALA A 18 15.74 -2.37 5.20
CA ALA A 18 17.09 -2.85 5.48
C ALA A 18 17.19 -4.32 5.06
N LEU A 19 18.13 -4.63 4.17
CA LEU A 19 18.35 -5.96 3.65
C LEU A 19 19.27 -6.77 4.56
N ASN A 20 18.91 -8.03 4.79
CA ASN A 20 19.76 -9.03 5.46
C ASN A 20 20.31 -10.01 4.42
N ILE A 21 21.35 -9.58 3.69
CA ILE A 21 21.95 -10.37 2.62
C ILE A 21 22.89 -11.42 3.21
N LYS A 22 22.56 -12.68 3.00
CA LYS A 22 23.37 -13.85 3.44
C LYS A 22 24.34 -14.32 2.37
N ALA A 23 24.09 -14.02 1.10
CA ALA A 23 24.97 -14.33 0.00
C ALA A 23 26.19 -13.41 -0.02
N PRO A 24 27.35 -13.87 -0.48
CA PRO A 24 28.50 -12.99 -0.75
C PRO A 24 28.12 -11.92 -1.79
N TYR A 25 28.49 -10.67 -1.56
CA TYR A 25 28.24 -9.60 -2.50
C TYR A 25 29.41 -8.61 -2.54
N THR A 26 29.54 -7.93 -3.67
CA THR A 26 30.41 -6.76 -3.86
C THR A 26 29.55 -5.51 -4.04
N GLU A 27 30.15 -4.36 -3.86
CA GLU A 27 29.47 -3.08 -4.07
C GLU A 27 29.05 -2.92 -5.54
N GLU A 28 29.93 -3.32 -6.47
CA GLU A 28 29.66 -3.33 -7.90
C GLU A 28 28.51 -4.28 -8.26
N GLY A 29 28.45 -5.46 -7.62
CA GLY A 29 27.37 -6.42 -7.79
C GLY A 29 26.02 -5.85 -7.35
N LEU A 30 25.96 -5.17 -6.20
CA LEU A 30 24.74 -4.50 -5.72
C LEU A 30 24.31 -3.37 -6.68
N GLN A 31 25.26 -2.56 -7.16
CA GLN A 31 24.95 -1.48 -8.11
C GLN A 31 24.44 -2.03 -9.44
N LEU A 32 25.03 -3.11 -9.95
CA LEU A 32 24.57 -3.75 -11.18
C LEU A 32 23.16 -4.34 -10.99
N LEU A 33 22.92 -5.04 -9.88
CA LEU A 33 21.59 -5.56 -9.56
C LEU A 33 20.54 -4.44 -9.47
N ALA A 34 20.86 -3.36 -8.78
CA ALA A 34 19.95 -2.21 -8.65
C ALA A 34 19.62 -1.58 -10.02
N LYS A 35 20.61 -1.44 -10.91
CA LYS A 35 20.39 -0.96 -12.28
C LYS A 35 19.50 -1.91 -13.09
N THR A 36 19.77 -3.21 -13.01
CA THR A 36 18.99 -4.23 -13.73
C THR A 36 17.54 -4.27 -13.23
N MET A 37 17.32 -4.24 -11.91
CA MET A 37 16.00 -4.16 -11.34
C MET A 37 15.27 -2.88 -11.78
N THR A 38 15.94 -1.72 -11.69
CA THR A 38 15.36 -0.44 -12.13
C THR A 38 14.96 -0.48 -13.60
N TYR A 39 15.78 -1.06 -14.47
CA TYR A 39 15.47 -1.20 -15.88
C TYR A 39 14.25 -2.09 -16.12
N ASN A 40 14.17 -3.23 -15.44
CA ASN A 40 13.07 -4.20 -15.61
C ASN A 40 11.74 -3.73 -15.03
N PHE A 41 11.77 -2.89 -14.00
CA PHE A 41 10.55 -2.42 -13.30
C PHE A 41 10.11 -1.02 -13.71
N ARG A 42 10.94 -0.26 -14.38
CA ARG A 42 10.62 1.10 -14.82
C ARG A 42 9.37 1.11 -15.70
N GLY A 43 8.40 1.95 -15.36
CA GLY A 43 7.13 2.10 -16.09
C GLY A 43 6.12 0.99 -15.84
N LYS A 44 6.43 -0.01 -14.99
CA LYS A 44 5.46 -1.01 -14.55
C LYS A 44 4.70 -0.50 -13.32
N THR A 45 3.45 -0.90 -13.21
CA THR A 45 2.69 -0.75 -11.96
C THR A 45 3.25 -1.71 -10.90
N ILE A 46 2.96 -1.44 -9.63
CA ILE A 46 3.38 -2.32 -8.53
C ILE A 46 2.74 -3.72 -8.69
N SER A 47 1.48 -3.79 -9.13
CA SER A 47 0.80 -5.06 -9.37
C SER A 47 1.47 -5.87 -10.49
N GLU A 48 1.86 -5.22 -11.60
CA GLU A 48 2.62 -5.87 -12.67
C GLU A 48 4.00 -6.30 -12.20
N ALA A 49 4.65 -5.52 -11.33
CA ALA A 49 5.94 -5.87 -10.75
C ALA A 49 5.84 -7.11 -9.86
N LEU A 50 4.80 -7.22 -9.03
CA LEU A 50 4.55 -8.39 -8.16
C LEU A 50 4.27 -9.68 -8.94
N THR A 51 3.65 -9.58 -10.11
CA THR A 51 3.33 -10.74 -10.98
C THR A 51 4.43 -11.09 -11.97
N SER A 52 5.47 -10.26 -12.08
CA SER A 52 6.56 -10.47 -13.04
C SER A 52 7.51 -11.59 -12.58
N ASP A 53 7.75 -12.56 -13.45
CA ASP A 53 8.81 -13.55 -13.25
C ASP A 53 10.18 -12.95 -13.63
N ILE A 54 10.78 -12.25 -12.68
CA ILE A 54 12.07 -11.57 -12.89
C ILE A 54 13.24 -12.48 -12.57
N ILE A 55 13.05 -13.50 -11.73
CA ILE A 55 14.10 -14.46 -11.42
C ILE A 55 14.58 -15.15 -12.70
N SER A 56 13.67 -15.43 -13.64
CA SER A 56 14.02 -15.99 -14.95
C SER A 56 14.93 -15.06 -15.78
N SER A 57 14.82 -13.74 -15.61
CA SER A 57 15.65 -12.76 -16.31
C SER A 57 17.11 -12.75 -15.82
N PHE A 58 17.38 -13.27 -14.63
CA PHE A 58 18.73 -13.36 -14.06
C PHE A 58 19.39 -14.72 -14.33
N ASN A 59 18.65 -15.70 -14.88
CA ASN A 59 19.14 -17.08 -15.07
C ASN A 59 20.17 -17.25 -16.19
N ASN A 60 20.50 -16.20 -16.94
CA ASN A 60 21.27 -16.42 -18.18
C ASN A 60 22.76 -16.12 -18.13
N ASP A 61 23.32 -15.44 -17.09
CA ASP A 61 24.73 -15.07 -17.24
C ASP A 61 25.65 -15.08 -15.99
N PHE A 62 25.18 -15.14 -14.75
CA PHE A 62 26.09 -15.16 -13.57
C PHE A 62 25.47 -15.83 -12.33
N ASP A 63 26.03 -16.97 -11.90
CA ASP A 63 25.63 -17.67 -10.66
C ASP A 63 25.64 -16.76 -9.42
N ALA A 64 26.61 -15.88 -9.31
CA ALA A 64 26.71 -14.93 -8.19
C ALA A 64 25.60 -13.87 -8.20
N MET A 65 25.20 -13.36 -9.38
CA MET A 65 24.13 -12.38 -9.53
C MET A 65 22.77 -13.01 -9.25
N SER A 66 22.53 -14.22 -9.74
CA SER A 66 21.33 -15.00 -9.49
C SER A 66 21.16 -15.29 -8.00
N SER A 67 22.24 -15.66 -7.32
CA SER A 67 22.24 -15.90 -5.86
C SER A 67 21.93 -14.62 -5.07
N LEU A 68 22.52 -13.50 -5.46
CA LEU A 68 22.27 -12.20 -4.81
C LEU A 68 20.82 -11.74 -5.07
N ALA A 69 20.31 -11.86 -6.29
CA ALA A 69 18.94 -11.55 -6.65
C ALA A 69 17.95 -12.40 -5.84
N ALA A 70 18.16 -13.71 -5.75
CA ALA A 70 17.33 -14.62 -4.97
C ALA A 70 17.30 -14.27 -3.46
N ASN A 71 18.42 -13.77 -2.91
CA ASN A 71 18.46 -13.33 -1.51
C ASN A 71 17.68 -12.03 -1.26
N ILE A 72 17.63 -11.12 -2.22
CA ILE A 72 16.99 -9.79 -2.10
C ILE A 72 15.51 -9.85 -2.49
N MET A 73 15.13 -10.76 -3.38
CA MET A 73 13.79 -10.81 -3.96
C MET A 73 12.65 -10.90 -2.92
N PRO A 74 12.75 -11.70 -1.83
CA PRO A 74 11.69 -11.73 -0.82
C PRO A 74 11.46 -10.37 -0.15
N ASP A 75 12.54 -9.66 0.21
CA ASP A 75 12.45 -8.32 0.82
C ASP A 75 11.94 -7.28 -0.20
N PHE A 76 12.32 -7.43 -1.47
CA PHE A 76 11.83 -6.58 -2.55
C PHE A 76 10.32 -6.76 -2.76
N MET A 77 9.83 -7.99 -2.87
CA MET A 77 8.41 -8.28 -3.04
C MET A 77 7.60 -7.77 -1.86
N LYS A 78 8.05 -8.03 -0.64
CA LYS A 78 7.41 -7.51 0.57
C LYS A 78 7.37 -5.97 0.57
N THR A 79 8.45 -5.31 0.16
CA THR A 79 8.49 -3.84 0.08
C THR A 79 7.49 -3.31 -0.95
N LEU A 80 7.30 -4.01 -2.09
CA LEU A 80 6.28 -3.68 -3.07
C LEU A 80 4.86 -3.88 -2.52
N GLU A 81 4.60 -4.98 -1.82
CA GLU A 81 3.32 -5.24 -1.14
C GLU A 81 3.01 -4.13 -0.13
N ASP A 82 3.99 -3.74 0.69
CA ASP A 82 3.86 -2.64 1.64
C ASP A 82 3.59 -1.29 0.94
N MET A 83 4.07 -1.12 -0.29
CA MET A 83 3.76 0.05 -1.11
C MET A 83 2.34 0.04 -1.68
N LEU A 84 1.71 -1.12 -1.84
CA LEU A 84 0.29 -1.23 -2.19
C LEU A 84 -0.60 -0.88 -1.00
N ASN A 85 -0.11 -1.05 0.22
CA ASN A 85 -0.88 -0.71 1.40
C ASN A 85 -1.17 0.78 1.42
N VAL A 86 -2.45 1.10 1.47
CA VAL A 86 -2.92 2.48 1.59
C VAL A 86 -2.81 2.89 3.04
N ASN A 87 -2.18 4.02 3.31
CA ASN A 87 -2.16 4.58 4.65
C ASN A 87 -3.51 5.23 4.94
N LEU A 88 -4.22 4.69 5.91
CA LEU A 88 -5.45 5.29 6.44
C LEU A 88 -5.08 6.24 7.60
N TYR A 89 -5.35 7.53 7.39
CA TYR A 89 -5.27 8.54 8.43
C TYR A 89 -6.69 8.88 8.86
N MET A 90 -6.93 8.87 10.16
CA MET A 90 -8.23 9.19 10.75
C MET A 90 -8.07 10.30 11.77
N ASP A 91 -8.96 11.27 11.73
CA ASP A 91 -9.05 12.36 12.71
C ASP A 91 -10.52 12.63 13.04
N GLY A 92 -10.77 13.34 14.13
CA GLY A 92 -12.12 13.75 14.52
C GLY A 92 -13.02 12.63 15.07
N LEU A 93 -12.50 11.42 15.32
CA LEU A 93 -13.28 10.27 15.78
C LEU A 93 -14.07 10.55 17.06
N THR A 94 -13.54 11.39 17.94
CA THR A 94 -14.21 11.77 19.18
C THR A 94 -15.48 12.62 18.96
N ASN A 95 -15.59 13.27 17.83
CA ASN A 95 -16.75 14.12 17.53
C ASN A 95 -18.04 13.32 17.37
N ILE A 96 -17.93 12.05 16.94
CA ILE A 96 -19.10 11.19 16.78
C ILE A 96 -19.79 10.90 18.10
N PHE A 97 -19.04 10.84 19.20
CA PHE A 97 -19.60 10.63 20.54
C PHE A 97 -20.35 11.85 21.10
N SER A 98 -20.31 12.99 20.40
CA SER A 98 -21.13 14.14 20.72
C SER A 98 -22.55 14.04 20.13
N LEU A 99 -22.79 13.06 19.28
CA LEU A 99 -24.10 12.82 18.65
C LEU A 99 -24.95 11.95 19.59
N PRO A 100 -26.24 12.28 19.78
CA PRO A 100 -27.14 11.54 20.68
C PRO A 100 -27.26 10.06 20.33
N GLU A 101 -27.13 9.70 19.04
CA GLU A 101 -27.21 8.33 18.53
C GLU A 101 -26.09 7.43 19.09
N TYR A 102 -24.94 8.01 19.43
CA TYR A 102 -23.76 7.31 19.96
C TYR A 102 -23.62 7.41 21.50
N ASN A 103 -24.65 7.92 22.20
CA ASN A 103 -24.74 7.80 23.64
C ASN A 103 -25.06 6.35 24.08
N ASP A 104 -25.47 5.49 23.15
CA ASP A 104 -25.62 4.06 23.34
C ASP A 104 -24.23 3.39 23.26
N ILE A 105 -23.85 2.71 24.35
CA ILE A 105 -22.54 2.06 24.48
C ILE A 105 -22.37 0.95 23.43
N ASP A 106 -23.43 0.22 23.10
CA ASP A 106 -23.36 -0.88 22.12
C ASP A 106 -23.13 -0.34 20.71
N LYS A 107 -23.80 0.73 20.34
CA LYS A 107 -23.57 1.42 19.05
C LYS A 107 -22.16 2.00 18.98
N ALA A 108 -21.71 2.67 20.03
CA ALA A 108 -20.37 3.22 20.11
C ALA A 108 -19.29 2.12 19.98
N LYS A 109 -19.50 0.98 20.62
CA LYS A 109 -18.60 -0.18 20.54
C LYS A 109 -18.55 -0.76 19.13
N THR A 110 -19.70 -0.97 18.49
CA THR A 110 -19.78 -1.47 17.11
C THR A 110 -19.03 -0.56 16.14
N PHE A 111 -19.21 0.74 16.28
CA PHE A 111 -18.49 1.72 15.46
C PHE A 111 -16.97 1.65 15.65
N LEU A 112 -16.51 1.55 16.90
CA LEU A 112 -15.07 1.41 17.19
C LEU A 112 -14.50 0.08 16.68
N GLU A 113 -15.26 -1.02 16.77
CA GLU A 113 -14.86 -2.32 16.25
C GLU A 113 -14.72 -2.29 14.72
N MET A 114 -15.62 -1.60 14.02
CA MET A 114 -15.52 -1.35 12.58
C MET A 114 -14.24 -0.58 12.24
N LEU A 115 -13.96 0.52 12.94
CA LEU A 115 -12.75 1.30 12.71
C LEU A 115 -11.47 0.53 13.00
N ASN A 116 -11.50 -0.41 13.93
CA ASN A 116 -10.36 -1.29 14.22
C ASN A 116 -10.05 -2.26 13.07
N LYS A 117 -11.04 -2.58 12.23
CA LYS A 117 -10.85 -3.35 10.98
C LYS A 117 -10.34 -2.43 9.86
N LYS A 118 -9.20 -1.79 10.10
CA LYS A 118 -8.62 -0.77 9.20
C LYS A 118 -8.50 -1.22 7.75
N GLU A 119 -8.16 -2.49 7.52
CA GLU A 119 -7.98 -3.03 6.17
C GLU A 119 -9.31 -3.08 5.40
N ASP A 120 -10.38 -3.54 6.04
CA ASP A 120 -11.69 -3.64 5.41
C ASP A 120 -12.27 -2.26 5.16
N PHE A 121 -12.16 -1.35 6.13
CA PHE A 121 -12.58 0.04 5.97
C PHE A 121 -11.80 0.73 4.84
N THR A 122 -10.49 0.53 4.78
CA THR A 122 -9.65 1.07 3.69
C THR A 122 -10.08 0.52 2.33
N LYS A 123 -10.35 -0.79 2.21
CA LYS A 123 -10.84 -1.40 0.98
C LYS A 123 -12.17 -0.79 0.54
N THR A 124 -13.10 -0.59 1.47
CA THR A 124 -14.39 0.06 1.19
C THR A 124 -14.20 1.46 0.63
N LEU A 125 -13.32 2.27 1.22
CA LEU A 125 -13.04 3.62 0.73
C LEU A 125 -12.39 3.63 -0.66
N ILE A 126 -11.43 2.73 -0.91
CA ILE A 126 -10.69 2.67 -2.18
C ILE A 126 -11.59 2.20 -3.32
N ASN A 127 -12.43 1.19 -3.08
CA ASN A 127 -13.27 0.57 -4.10
C ASN A 127 -14.44 1.45 -4.55
N ARG A 128 -14.72 2.56 -3.87
CA ARG A 128 -15.73 3.53 -4.32
C ARG A 128 -15.31 4.19 -5.62
N ASP A 129 -16.29 4.62 -6.40
CA ASP A 129 -16.06 5.36 -7.64
C ASP A 129 -15.23 6.63 -7.41
N ASN A 130 -14.61 7.14 -8.47
CA ASN A 130 -13.86 8.39 -8.42
C ASN A 130 -14.82 9.59 -8.45
N GLY A 131 -14.37 10.71 -7.90
CA GLY A 131 -15.16 11.92 -7.77
C GLY A 131 -15.68 12.08 -6.35
N VAL A 132 -16.78 12.84 -6.21
CA VAL A 132 -17.48 13.01 -4.94
C VAL A 132 -18.66 12.06 -4.92
N ILE A 133 -18.64 11.12 -3.98
CA ILE A 133 -19.69 10.12 -3.78
C ILE A 133 -20.29 10.32 -2.39
N ILE A 134 -21.60 10.32 -2.33
CA ILE A 134 -22.37 10.44 -1.09
C ILE A 134 -23.26 9.20 -1.01
N THR A 135 -23.21 8.51 0.11
CA THR A 135 -24.11 7.38 0.42
C THR A 135 -24.71 7.58 1.81
N ILE A 136 -25.99 7.24 1.97
CA ILE A 136 -26.76 7.53 3.18
C ILE A 136 -27.45 6.25 3.65
N GLY A 137 -27.25 5.90 4.92
CA GLY A 137 -27.93 4.77 5.53
C GLY A 137 -27.72 3.46 4.77
N ASP A 138 -28.83 2.87 4.32
CA ASP A 138 -28.85 1.58 3.61
C ASP A 138 -28.13 1.55 2.25
N GLU A 139 -27.72 2.70 1.73
CA GLU A 139 -26.85 2.78 0.55
C GLU A 139 -25.39 2.41 0.86
N ASN A 140 -25.03 2.43 2.13
CA ASN A 140 -23.73 1.92 2.59
C ASN A 140 -23.77 0.39 2.64
N ASP A 141 -22.59 -0.22 2.59
CA ASP A 141 -22.46 -1.65 2.79
C ASP A 141 -23.00 -2.01 4.20
N GLU A 142 -24.06 -2.84 4.27
CA GLU A 142 -24.83 -3.11 5.50
C GLU A 142 -23.98 -3.58 6.68
N GLU A 143 -22.84 -4.22 6.41
CA GLU A 143 -21.95 -4.70 7.46
C GLU A 143 -21.08 -3.59 8.08
N ILE A 144 -20.96 -2.43 7.40
CA ILE A 144 -19.95 -1.44 7.75
C ILE A 144 -20.56 -0.19 8.41
N MET A 145 -21.65 0.37 7.87
CA MET A 145 -22.19 1.67 8.35
C MET A 145 -23.71 1.84 8.14
N PRO A 146 -24.58 1.04 8.73
CA PRO A 146 -26.02 1.10 8.44
C PRO A 146 -26.68 2.44 8.84
N ASP A 147 -26.19 3.09 9.89
CA ASP A 147 -26.79 4.32 10.45
C ASP A 147 -26.00 5.60 10.09
N CYS A 148 -25.05 5.53 9.15
CA CYS A 148 -24.16 6.63 8.82
C CYS A 148 -24.37 7.15 7.41
N SER A 149 -24.00 8.41 7.20
CA SER A 149 -23.75 8.95 5.85
C SER A 149 -22.25 8.96 5.62
N LEU A 150 -21.83 8.50 4.45
CA LEU A 150 -20.43 8.52 4.06
C LEU A 150 -20.26 9.37 2.82
N ILE A 151 -19.46 10.41 2.94
CA ILE A 151 -19.09 11.30 1.84
C ILE A 151 -17.64 11.03 1.53
N THR A 152 -17.34 10.66 0.28
CA THR A 152 -15.98 10.45 -0.17
C THR A 152 -15.66 11.35 -1.35
N ALA A 153 -14.41 11.80 -1.42
CA ALA A 153 -13.91 12.57 -2.55
C ALA A 153 -12.52 12.06 -2.95
N THR A 154 -12.28 11.95 -4.27
CA THR A 154 -10.93 11.70 -4.78
C THR A 154 -10.17 12.99 -4.92
N TYR A 155 -8.87 12.96 -4.57
CA TYR A 155 -8.01 14.09 -4.80
C TYR A 155 -6.79 13.69 -5.64
N HIS A 156 -6.29 14.67 -6.39
CA HIS A 156 -5.19 14.51 -7.32
C HIS A 156 -4.04 15.43 -6.94
N VAL A 157 -2.83 14.99 -7.19
CA VAL A 157 -1.61 15.79 -7.10
C VAL A 157 -0.94 15.73 -8.48
N ASP A 158 -0.68 16.89 -9.05
CA ASP A 158 -0.11 17.01 -10.41
C ASP A 158 -0.86 16.19 -11.48
N GLY A 159 -2.20 16.17 -11.39
CA GLY A 159 -3.08 15.44 -12.30
C GLY A 159 -3.12 13.93 -12.11
N LYS A 160 -2.39 13.38 -11.15
CA LYS A 160 -2.40 11.95 -10.81
C LYS A 160 -3.24 11.70 -9.57
N LEU A 161 -4.03 10.64 -9.58
CA LEU A 161 -4.82 10.21 -8.42
C LEU A 161 -3.87 9.98 -7.23
N ALA A 162 -4.05 10.75 -6.16
CA ALA A 162 -3.21 10.68 -4.97
C ALA A 162 -3.91 9.96 -3.80
N GLY A 163 -5.23 10.02 -3.73
CA GLY A 163 -5.97 9.34 -2.67
C GLY A 163 -7.45 9.72 -2.63
N LYS A 164 -8.10 9.26 -1.58
CA LYS A 164 -9.49 9.58 -1.24
C LYS A 164 -9.55 10.16 0.17
N ILE A 165 -10.48 11.06 0.38
CA ILE A 165 -10.85 11.61 1.67
C ILE A 165 -12.33 11.29 1.91
N GLY A 166 -12.67 11.04 3.15
CA GLY A 166 -14.04 10.73 3.56
C GLY A 166 -14.28 11.07 5.01
#